data_fae84283a27df0144c099a704a991efe
#
_entry.id   fae84283a27df0144c099a704a991efe
#
_cell.length_a   1.000
_cell.length_b   1.000
_cell.length_c   1.000
_cell.angle_alpha   90.00
_cell.angle_beta   90.00
_cell.angle_gamma   90.00
#
_symmetry.space_group_name_H-M   'P 1'
#
loop_
_entity.id
_entity.type
_entity.pdbx_description
1 polymer ?
#
loop_
_entity_poly.entity_id
_entity_poly.type
_entity_poly.pdbx_seq_one_letter_code
_entity_poly.pdbx_strand_id
1 'polypeptide(L)'
;MSIRLRRRLIDLACRALQATLPTPLQRWGWAIRCEAAAIPDDSKALLFTLGSLCGLMPRAVASRLLTIFASPVGDHVSRPEGSTIMHIVNAATRRPRALGIVCLTSAVLLGTAYMAIAGAPMRYLGVNLGALIIGLTLLLLLERAARSGQGWTDGANLMMAGALLATALFGSQADGIARWVYWGGLAMQPSLILLPTMLVAFSRFRNVPATVSIVAAAVAMALQPDRAMAAMLVICLTALAVMRPDRHVCTALAASAASFAATLIRADRLPAVPYVDQILYSSFDLHAVAGLAVLGGLMLLVVPSVIGWRRAAESRAIYVAFGAVWFAAILAAALGNYPTPVVGYGGSAIIGYALSLLALPKFSSANALATAPKCGAIDDMPTDGPLSVALA
;
A
#
# COMPACT_ATOMS: atom_id res chain seq x y z
N MET A 1 -19.24 14.87 -21.19
CA MET A 1 -19.47 13.71 -20.26
C MET A 1 -20.98 13.46 -20.21
N SER A 2 -21.44 12.21 -20.43
CA SER A 2 -22.87 11.90 -20.47
C SER A 2 -23.53 12.04 -19.09
N ILE A 3 -24.81 12.40 -19.05
CA ILE A 3 -25.63 12.55 -17.82
C ILE A 3 -25.60 11.26 -16.99
N ARG A 4 -25.68 10.10 -17.64
CA ARG A 4 -25.63 8.79 -16.97
C ARG A 4 -24.28 8.55 -16.25
N LEU A 5 -23.19 9.01 -16.84
CA LEU A 5 -21.85 8.87 -16.23
C LEU A 5 -21.69 9.78 -15.02
N ARG A 6 -22.18 11.03 -15.08
CA ARG A 6 -22.16 11.97 -13.95
C ARG A 6 -22.91 11.41 -12.74
N ARG A 7 -24.13 10.93 -12.94
CA ARG A 7 -24.94 10.33 -11.85
C ARG A 7 -24.30 9.10 -11.24
N ARG A 8 -23.66 8.24 -12.06
CA ARG A 8 -22.89 7.10 -11.54
C ARG A 8 -21.69 7.55 -10.70
N LEU A 9 -20.99 8.60 -11.12
CA LEU A 9 -19.85 9.15 -10.37
C LEU A 9 -20.30 9.77 -9.04
N ILE A 10 -21.43 10.50 -9.02
CA ILE A 10 -22.02 11.07 -7.80
C ILE A 10 -22.38 9.94 -6.82
N ASP A 11 -23.08 8.90 -7.28
CA ASP A 11 -23.46 7.76 -6.41
C ASP A 11 -22.23 7.00 -5.91
N LEU A 12 -21.23 6.79 -6.75
CA LEU A 12 -19.96 6.17 -6.36
C LEU A 12 -19.22 7.01 -5.31
N ALA A 13 -19.14 8.33 -5.50
CA ALA A 13 -18.48 9.23 -4.56
C ALA A 13 -19.22 9.30 -3.22
N CYS A 14 -20.56 9.34 -3.22
CA CYS A 14 -21.35 9.27 -2.00
C CYS A 14 -21.20 7.95 -1.25
N ARG A 15 -21.18 6.82 -1.96
CA ARG A 15 -20.93 5.49 -1.35
C ARG A 15 -19.51 5.40 -0.79
N ALA A 16 -18.52 5.92 -1.51
CA ALA A 16 -17.15 5.98 -1.06
C ALA A 16 -17.02 6.78 0.25
N LEU A 17 -17.67 7.96 0.29
CA LEU A 17 -17.69 8.82 1.47
C LEU A 17 -18.35 8.11 2.67
N GLN A 18 -19.54 7.53 2.49
CA GLN A 18 -20.23 6.76 3.54
C GLN A 18 -19.39 5.57 4.04
N ALA A 19 -18.67 4.93 3.13
CA ALA A 19 -17.84 3.77 3.44
C ALA A 19 -16.59 4.11 4.25
N THR A 20 -16.03 5.30 4.07
CA THR A 20 -14.77 5.71 4.70
C THR A 20 -14.96 6.47 5.99
N LEU A 21 -16.10 7.17 6.16
CA LEU A 21 -16.37 7.96 7.36
C LEU A 21 -16.47 7.08 8.63
N PRO A 22 -15.84 7.49 9.73
CA PRO A 22 -16.00 6.85 11.04
C PRO A 22 -17.41 7.05 11.58
N THR A 23 -17.82 6.19 12.52
CA THR A 23 -19.18 6.16 13.08
C THR A 23 -19.75 7.53 13.48
N PRO A 24 -19.00 8.42 14.17
CA PRO A 24 -19.53 9.73 14.52
C PRO A 24 -19.77 10.67 13.32
N LEU A 25 -19.09 10.45 12.20
CA LEU A 25 -19.23 11.27 10.98
C LEU A 25 -20.13 10.64 9.91
N GLN A 26 -20.67 9.44 10.12
CA GLN A 26 -21.54 8.77 9.14
C GLN A 26 -22.81 9.57 8.83
N ARG A 27 -23.35 10.33 9.82
CA ARG A 27 -24.49 11.23 9.62
C ARG A 27 -24.21 12.30 8.56
N TRP A 28 -22.98 12.81 8.50
CA TRP A 28 -22.55 13.78 7.48
C TRP A 28 -22.52 13.15 6.08
N GLY A 29 -22.05 11.92 5.97
CA GLY A 29 -22.06 11.20 4.69
C GLY A 29 -23.48 10.99 4.14
N TRP A 30 -24.46 10.77 5.03
CA TRP A 30 -25.86 10.65 4.64
C TRP A 30 -26.46 12.01 4.24
N ALA A 31 -26.20 13.07 5.00
CA ALA A 31 -26.63 14.43 4.69
C ALA A 31 -26.11 14.91 3.33
N ILE A 32 -24.82 14.72 3.04
CA ILE A 32 -24.21 15.06 1.74
C ILE A 32 -24.88 14.29 0.59
N ARG A 33 -25.25 13.04 0.79
CA ARG A 33 -25.96 12.26 -0.22
C ARG A 33 -27.35 12.82 -0.51
N CYS A 34 -28.09 13.19 0.53
CA CYS A 34 -29.41 13.81 0.38
C CYS A 34 -29.32 15.17 -0.32
N GLU A 35 -28.32 15.98 0.03
CA GLU A 35 -28.12 17.30 -0.54
C GLU A 35 -27.66 17.22 -2.00
N ALA A 36 -26.75 16.31 -2.32
CA ALA A 36 -26.34 16.04 -3.69
C ALA A 36 -27.51 15.58 -4.58
N ALA A 37 -28.46 14.82 -4.03
CA ALA A 37 -29.67 14.39 -4.73
C ALA A 37 -30.68 15.53 -4.95
N ALA A 38 -30.64 16.56 -4.10
CA ALA A 38 -31.54 17.74 -4.20
C ALA A 38 -31.04 18.79 -5.21
N ILE A 39 -29.75 18.73 -5.64
CA ILE A 39 -29.18 19.67 -6.62
C ILE A 39 -29.66 19.30 -8.03
N PRO A 40 -30.44 20.19 -8.74
CA PRO A 40 -30.99 19.86 -10.05
C PRO A 40 -29.94 19.71 -11.16
N ASP A 41 -28.79 20.42 -11.04
CA ASP A 41 -27.71 20.39 -12.01
C ASP A 41 -26.69 19.28 -11.65
N ASP A 42 -26.65 18.23 -12.45
CA ASP A 42 -25.72 17.10 -12.28
C ASP A 42 -24.24 17.51 -12.22
N SER A 43 -23.87 18.64 -12.86
CA SER A 43 -22.46 19.13 -12.81
C SER A 43 -22.16 19.77 -11.47
N LYS A 44 -23.08 20.58 -10.94
CA LYS A 44 -22.97 21.20 -9.62
C LYS A 44 -23.06 20.15 -8.52
N ALA A 45 -23.94 19.14 -8.65
CA ALA A 45 -24.05 18.02 -7.74
C ALA A 45 -22.71 17.22 -7.68
N LEU A 46 -22.09 16.99 -8.83
CA LEU A 46 -20.79 16.30 -8.90
C LEU A 46 -19.68 17.13 -8.23
N LEU A 47 -19.60 18.42 -8.50
CA LEU A 47 -18.62 19.32 -7.87
C LEU A 47 -18.83 19.40 -6.36
N PHE A 48 -20.07 19.52 -5.89
CA PHE A 48 -20.41 19.50 -4.46
C PHE A 48 -19.97 18.20 -3.80
N THR A 49 -20.27 17.06 -4.42
CA THR A 49 -19.91 15.73 -3.87
C THR A 49 -18.40 15.52 -3.83
N LEU A 50 -17.69 15.92 -4.91
CA LEU A 50 -16.23 15.84 -4.95
C LEU A 50 -15.59 16.80 -3.94
N GLY A 51 -16.09 18.02 -3.81
CA GLY A 51 -15.63 18.99 -2.80
C GLY A 51 -15.82 18.47 -1.38
N SER A 52 -16.99 17.87 -1.09
CA SER A 52 -17.28 17.24 0.20
C SER A 52 -16.37 16.04 0.47
N LEU A 53 -16.08 15.24 -0.54
CA LEU A 53 -15.14 14.13 -0.46
C LEU A 53 -13.73 14.65 -0.14
N CYS A 54 -13.23 15.65 -0.85
CA CYS A 54 -11.93 16.27 -0.60
C CYS A 54 -11.84 16.91 0.79
N GLY A 55 -12.90 17.55 1.28
CA GLY A 55 -12.93 18.21 2.58
C GLY A 55 -13.01 17.25 3.77
N LEU A 56 -13.77 16.14 3.64
CA LEU A 56 -13.97 15.18 4.74
C LEU A 56 -12.99 14.03 4.74
N MET A 57 -12.39 13.69 3.60
CA MET A 57 -11.48 12.57 3.48
C MET A 57 -10.23 12.70 4.36
N PRO A 58 -9.55 13.86 4.46
CA PRO A 58 -8.42 14.00 5.38
C PRO A 58 -8.81 13.76 6.84
N ARG A 59 -10.01 14.23 7.25
CA ARG A 59 -10.54 13.99 8.60
C ARG A 59 -10.92 12.53 8.82
N ALA A 60 -11.50 11.87 7.82
CA ALA A 60 -11.82 10.44 7.87
C ALA A 60 -10.55 9.59 7.98
N VAL A 61 -9.52 9.92 7.21
CA VAL A 61 -8.20 9.28 7.28
C VAL A 61 -7.57 9.51 8.66
N ALA A 62 -7.52 10.76 9.13
CA ALA A 62 -6.95 11.09 10.43
C ALA A 62 -7.66 10.37 11.58
N SER A 63 -9.02 10.34 11.59
CA SER A 63 -9.77 9.65 12.64
C SER A 63 -9.61 8.14 12.60
N ARG A 64 -9.46 7.54 11.40
CA ARG A 64 -9.14 6.11 11.24
C ARG A 64 -7.72 5.80 11.72
N LEU A 65 -6.76 6.67 11.42
CA LEU A 65 -5.41 6.55 11.96
C LEU A 65 -5.44 6.65 13.48
N LEU A 66 -6.12 7.64 14.05
CA LEU A 66 -6.28 7.80 15.50
C LEU A 66 -6.95 6.57 16.14
N THR A 67 -8.01 6.01 15.55
CA THR A 67 -8.64 4.79 16.07
C THR A 67 -7.75 3.55 15.97
N ILE A 68 -6.89 3.48 14.95
CA ILE A 68 -5.88 2.41 14.84
C ILE A 68 -4.88 2.50 15.99
N PHE A 69 -4.51 3.73 16.41
CA PHE A 69 -3.57 3.97 17.50
C PHE A 69 -4.22 3.99 18.89
N ALA A 70 -5.46 4.49 18.99
CA ALA A 70 -6.18 4.68 20.25
C ALA A 70 -7.08 3.51 20.68
N SER A 71 -7.20 2.42 19.88
CA SER A 71 -8.01 1.27 20.32
C SER A 71 -7.37 0.62 21.53
N PRO A 72 -7.99 0.69 22.73
CA PRO A 72 -7.48 0.02 23.92
C PRO A 72 -7.46 -1.49 23.66
N VAL A 73 -6.32 -2.09 23.89
CA VAL A 73 -6.23 -3.52 24.17
C VAL A 73 -6.92 -3.68 25.52
N GLY A 74 -7.99 -4.50 25.55
CA GLY A 74 -8.89 -4.72 26.67
C GLY A 74 -8.20 -4.71 28.03
N ASP A 75 -8.95 -4.17 29.00
CA ASP A 75 -8.62 -4.08 30.40
C ASP A 75 -7.91 -5.32 30.95
N HIS A 76 -6.79 -5.16 31.58
CA HIS A 76 -6.49 -5.49 32.96
C HIS A 76 -5.00 -5.26 33.25
N VAL A 77 -4.79 -4.71 34.46
CA VAL A 77 -3.52 -4.57 35.18
C VAL A 77 -2.78 -3.24 35.00
N SER A 78 -2.95 -2.43 36.02
CA SER A 78 -2.13 -1.30 36.42
C SER A 78 -0.64 -1.65 36.37
N ARG A 79 0.11 -0.95 35.48
CA ARG A 79 1.58 -0.98 35.48
C ARG A 79 2.15 0.43 35.26
N PRO A 80 3.31 0.74 35.86
CA PRO A 80 3.80 2.09 36.05
C PRO A 80 4.28 2.80 34.77
N GLU A 81 4.37 4.11 34.86
CA GLU A 81 4.52 5.15 33.83
C GLU A 81 5.74 5.10 32.88
N GLY A 82 6.38 3.98 32.70
CA GLY A 82 7.53 3.87 31.78
C GLY A 82 7.22 3.35 30.38
N SER A 83 5.94 3.13 29.98
CA SER A 83 5.63 2.23 28.89
C SER A 83 4.76 2.76 27.72
N THR A 84 4.41 4.01 27.65
CA THR A 84 3.47 4.50 26.59
C THR A 84 4.03 4.29 25.19
N ILE A 85 5.31 4.59 24.97
CA ILE A 85 5.96 4.38 23.65
C ILE A 85 6.06 2.88 23.35
N MET A 86 6.40 2.06 24.33
CA MET A 86 6.51 0.60 24.17
C MET A 86 5.14 -0.02 23.89
N HIS A 87 4.06 0.46 24.47
CA HIS A 87 2.69 0.02 24.18
C HIS A 87 2.24 0.43 22.78
N ILE A 88 2.55 1.64 22.33
CA ILE A 88 2.26 2.12 20.97
C ILE A 88 3.04 1.28 19.96
N VAL A 89 4.33 1.06 20.18
CA VAL A 89 5.17 0.22 19.32
C VAL A 89 4.65 -1.22 19.28
N ASN A 90 4.31 -1.81 20.41
CA ASN A 90 3.74 -3.17 20.47
C ASN A 90 2.38 -3.27 19.80
N ALA A 91 1.50 -2.29 19.95
CA ALA A 91 0.22 -2.24 19.26
C ALA A 91 0.39 -2.07 17.74
N ALA A 92 1.26 -1.18 17.30
CA ALA A 92 1.56 -0.97 15.88
C ALA A 92 2.20 -2.21 15.24
N THR A 93 3.13 -2.87 15.95
CA THR A 93 3.78 -4.09 15.45
C THR A 93 2.85 -5.31 15.37
N ARG A 94 1.77 -5.32 16.15
CA ARG A 94 0.70 -6.34 16.03
C ARG A 94 -0.21 -6.09 14.81
N ARG A 95 -0.18 -4.89 14.22
CA ARG A 95 -1.01 -4.47 13.08
C ARG A 95 -0.12 -4.06 11.90
N PRO A 96 0.33 -4.99 11.04
CA PRO A 96 1.34 -4.73 10.01
C PRO A 96 0.96 -3.59 9.06
N ARG A 97 -0.31 -3.45 8.70
CA ARG A 97 -0.76 -2.33 7.84
C ARG A 97 -0.65 -0.98 8.56
N ALA A 98 -1.03 -0.93 9.84
CA ALA A 98 -0.90 0.30 10.63
C ALA A 98 0.56 0.72 10.75
N LEU A 99 1.46 -0.25 11.00
CA LEU A 99 2.89 0.00 11.00
C LEU A 99 3.36 0.54 9.65
N GLY A 100 2.93 -0.07 8.54
CA GLY A 100 3.25 0.41 7.19
C GLY A 100 2.77 1.83 6.92
N ILE A 101 1.56 2.20 7.38
CA ILE A 101 1.02 3.55 7.26
C ILE A 101 1.87 4.56 8.05
N VAL A 102 2.29 4.21 9.28
CA VAL A 102 3.17 5.07 10.08
C VAL A 102 4.51 5.26 9.39
N CYS A 103 5.14 4.18 8.93
CA CYS A 103 6.40 4.23 8.22
C CYS A 103 6.31 5.09 6.96
N LEU A 104 5.25 4.90 6.15
CA LEU A 104 4.99 5.72 4.96
C LEU A 104 4.85 7.20 5.31
N THR A 105 3.97 7.53 6.27
CA THR A 105 3.71 8.91 6.68
C THR A 105 4.98 9.57 7.19
N SER A 106 5.74 8.88 8.05
CA SER A 106 7.00 9.39 8.58
C SER A 106 8.04 9.60 7.47
N ALA A 107 8.17 8.66 6.53
CA ALA A 107 9.09 8.79 5.39
C ALA A 107 8.73 9.99 4.49
N VAL A 108 7.44 10.17 4.17
CA VAL A 108 6.96 11.34 3.39
C VAL A 108 7.25 12.64 4.14
N LEU A 109 7.01 12.71 5.44
CA LEU A 109 7.28 13.92 6.23
C LEU A 109 8.78 14.24 6.30
N LEU A 110 9.65 13.23 6.49
CA LEU A 110 11.11 13.42 6.46
C LEU A 110 11.58 13.91 5.10
N GLY A 111 11.08 13.31 4.01
CA GLY A 111 11.39 13.75 2.65
C GLY A 111 10.88 15.15 2.34
N THR A 112 9.66 15.48 2.79
CA THR A 112 9.08 16.82 2.62
C THR A 112 9.87 17.88 3.39
N ALA A 113 10.30 17.55 4.62
CA ALA A 113 11.16 18.44 5.43
C ALA A 113 12.52 18.68 4.75
N TYR A 114 13.15 17.60 4.24
CA TYR A 114 14.37 17.72 3.44
C TYR A 114 14.17 18.66 2.24
N MET A 115 13.15 18.42 1.41
CA MET A 115 12.87 19.24 0.24
C MET A 115 12.61 20.71 0.60
N ALA A 116 11.91 20.98 1.71
CA ALA A 116 11.66 22.35 2.18
C ALA A 116 12.97 23.06 2.56
N ILE A 117 13.87 22.38 3.28
CA ILE A 117 15.18 22.91 3.69
C ILE A 117 16.09 23.09 2.47
N ALA A 118 16.03 22.18 1.50
CA ALA A 118 16.79 22.23 0.27
C ALA A 118 16.29 23.27 -0.76
N GLY A 119 15.22 24.03 -0.44
CA GLY A 119 14.68 25.08 -1.31
C GLY A 119 13.85 24.56 -2.48
N ALA A 120 13.30 23.36 -2.40
CA ALA A 120 12.44 22.81 -3.43
C ALA A 120 11.17 23.67 -3.62
N PRO A 121 10.62 23.75 -4.85
CA PRO A 121 9.38 24.46 -5.09
C PRO A 121 8.23 23.94 -4.20
N MET A 122 7.43 24.86 -3.63
CA MET A 122 6.29 24.48 -2.76
C MET A 122 5.30 23.49 -3.40
N ARG A 123 5.18 23.55 -4.74
CA ARG A 123 4.39 22.58 -5.52
C ARG A 123 4.84 21.15 -5.27
N TYR A 124 6.14 20.88 -5.11
CA TYR A 124 6.67 19.53 -4.89
C TYR A 124 6.23 18.97 -3.55
N LEU A 125 6.26 19.80 -2.50
CA LEU A 125 5.77 19.44 -1.17
C LEU A 125 4.28 19.12 -1.22
N GLY A 126 3.50 19.99 -1.90
CA GLY A 126 2.06 19.80 -2.07
C GLY A 126 1.70 18.50 -2.81
N VAL A 127 2.46 18.15 -3.86
CA VAL A 127 2.26 16.90 -4.61
C VAL A 127 2.52 15.67 -3.74
N ASN A 128 3.57 15.65 -2.94
CA ASN A 128 3.88 14.52 -2.07
C ASN A 128 2.82 14.34 -0.96
N LEU A 129 2.39 15.43 -0.32
CA LEU A 129 1.32 15.38 0.68
C LEU A 129 -0.02 14.98 0.05
N GLY A 130 -0.34 15.50 -1.13
CA GLY A 130 -1.52 15.10 -1.90
C GLY A 130 -1.48 13.63 -2.28
N ALA A 131 -0.33 13.12 -2.72
CA ALA A 131 -0.15 11.69 -3.04
C ALA A 131 -0.30 10.80 -1.79
N LEU A 132 0.17 11.24 -0.63
CA LEU A 132 -0.05 10.54 0.64
C LEU A 132 -1.55 10.44 0.95
N ILE A 133 -2.28 11.55 0.86
CA ILE A 133 -3.74 11.56 1.09
C ILE A 133 -4.45 10.65 0.10
N ILE A 134 -4.13 10.74 -1.20
CA ILE A 134 -4.70 9.89 -2.24
C ILE A 134 -4.38 8.43 -1.98
N GLY A 135 -3.12 8.09 -1.71
CA GLY A 135 -2.69 6.72 -1.44
C GLY A 135 -3.40 6.10 -0.23
N LEU A 136 -3.49 6.83 0.88
CA LEU A 136 -4.22 6.38 2.08
C LEU A 136 -5.72 6.26 1.82
N THR A 137 -6.30 7.16 1.05
CA THR A 137 -7.71 7.10 0.65
C THR A 137 -7.99 5.86 -0.20
N LEU A 138 -7.17 5.61 -1.22
CA LEU A 138 -7.26 4.41 -2.06
C LEU A 138 -7.08 3.13 -1.23
N LEU A 139 -6.13 3.11 -0.30
CA LEU A 139 -5.95 1.99 0.63
C LEU A 139 -7.24 1.68 1.40
N LEU A 140 -7.90 2.70 1.96
CA LEU A 140 -9.16 2.55 2.71
C LEU A 140 -10.34 2.09 1.82
N LEU A 141 -10.46 2.66 0.62
CA LEU A 141 -11.52 2.32 -0.32
C LEU A 141 -11.39 0.88 -0.85
N LEU A 142 -10.17 0.50 -1.25
CA LEU A 142 -9.92 -0.81 -1.85
C LEU A 142 -9.81 -1.92 -0.80
N GLU A 143 -9.65 -1.57 0.47
CA GLU A 143 -9.56 -2.55 1.54
C GLU A 143 -10.78 -3.49 1.61
N ARG A 144 -11.97 -3.00 1.29
CA ARG A 144 -13.20 -3.82 1.25
C ARG A 144 -13.21 -4.74 0.03
N ALA A 145 -12.83 -4.21 -1.13
CA ALA A 145 -12.74 -4.98 -2.37
C ALA A 145 -11.67 -6.08 -2.28
N ALA A 146 -10.54 -5.79 -1.67
CA ALA A 146 -9.47 -6.77 -1.43
C ALA A 146 -9.88 -7.95 -0.52
N ARG A 147 -11.02 -7.88 0.17
CA ARG A 147 -11.60 -8.99 0.94
C ARG A 147 -12.44 -9.94 0.11
N SER A 148 -12.80 -9.58 -1.12
CA SER A 148 -13.71 -10.35 -1.97
C SER A 148 -13.10 -11.66 -2.50
N GLY A 149 -11.86 -11.99 -2.10
CA GLY A 149 -11.24 -13.27 -2.40
C GLY A 149 -10.29 -13.27 -3.60
N GLN A 150 -9.89 -14.48 -3.99
CA GLN A 150 -8.86 -14.71 -5.01
C GLN A 150 -9.26 -14.17 -6.39
N GLY A 151 -10.50 -14.39 -6.82
CA GLY A 151 -10.98 -13.95 -8.15
C GLY A 151 -10.90 -12.43 -8.34
N TRP A 152 -11.18 -11.65 -7.31
CA TRP A 152 -10.98 -10.20 -7.34
C TRP A 152 -9.52 -9.82 -7.51
N THR A 153 -8.63 -10.49 -6.78
CA THR A 153 -7.18 -10.22 -6.84
C THR A 153 -6.62 -10.57 -8.22
N ASP A 154 -7.06 -11.67 -8.81
CA ASP A 154 -6.66 -12.09 -10.15
C ASP A 154 -7.12 -11.10 -11.21
N GLY A 155 -8.38 -10.67 -11.16
CA GLY A 155 -8.93 -9.65 -12.06
C GLY A 155 -8.20 -8.30 -11.92
N ALA A 156 -7.92 -7.87 -10.69
CA ALA A 156 -7.16 -6.64 -10.43
C ALA A 156 -5.73 -6.73 -10.99
N ASN A 157 -5.05 -7.86 -10.80
CA ASN A 157 -3.70 -8.07 -11.35
C ASN A 157 -3.69 -8.05 -12.88
N LEU A 158 -4.66 -8.68 -13.54
CA LEU A 158 -4.79 -8.63 -15.00
C LEU A 158 -5.05 -7.21 -15.50
N MET A 159 -5.91 -6.46 -14.82
CA MET A 159 -6.15 -5.04 -15.16
C MET A 159 -4.90 -4.18 -14.98
N MET A 160 -4.15 -4.38 -13.89
CA MET A 160 -2.89 -3.67 -13.64
C MET A 160 -1.85 -4.01 -14.72
N ALA A 161 -1.71 -5.27 -15.11
CA ALA A 161 -0.83 -5.70 -16.20
C ALA A 161 -1.24 -5.07 -17.55
N GLY A 162 -2.54 -5.04 -17.83
CA GLY A 162 -3.10 -4.34 -18.99
C GLY A 162 -2.78 -2.84 -19.01
N ALA A 163 -2.88 -2.18 -17.85
CA ALA A 163 -2.53 -0.76 -17.70
C ALA A 163 -1.03 -0.51 -17.95
N LEU A 164 -0.14 -1.42 -17.49
CA LEU A 164 1.30 -1.35 -17.77
C LEU A 164 1.61 -1.51 -19.24
N LEU A 165 0.97 -2.47 -19.92
CA LEU A 165 1.09 -2.66 -21.37
C LEU A 165 0.55 -1.45 -22.14
N ALA A 166 -0.60 -0.91 -21.73
CA ALA A 166 -1.15 0.31 -22.32
C ALA A 166 -0.18 1.50 -22.15
N THR A 167 0.47 1.63 -20.99
CA THR A 167 1.50 2.66 -20.78
C THR A 167 2.69 2.45 -21.72
N ALA A 168 3.12 1.21 -21.94
CA ALA A 168 4.21 0.89 -22.86
C ALA A 168 3.91 1.25 -24.31
N LEU A 169 2.64 1.12 -24.72
CA LEU A 169 2.20 1.33 -26.11
C LEU A 169 1.76 2.78 -26.35
N PHE A 170 1.14 3.44 -25.38
CA PHE A 170 0.46 4.73 -25.54
C PHE A 170 0.99 5.80 -24.56
N GLY A 171 1.96 5.49 -23.72
CA GLY A 171 2.54 6.43 -22.76
C GLY A 171 3.29 7.57 -23.46
N SER A 172 3.48 8.65 -22.71
CA SER A 172 4.26 9.81 -23.20
C SER A 172 5.71 9.42 -23.37
N GLN A 173 6.23 9.63 -24.56
CA GLN A 173 7.62 9.30 -24.89
C GLN A 173 8.54 10.47 -24.50
N ALA A 174 9.53 10.15 -23.66
CA ALA A 174 10.69 11.01 -23.43
C ALA A 174 11.94 10.24 -23.89
N ASP A 175 12.63 10.75 -24.89
CA ASP A 175 13.79 10.09 -25.52
C ASP A 175 13.54 8.62 -25.94
N GLY A 176 12.36 8.35 -26.50
CA GLY A 176 11.95 6.99 -26.93
C GLY A 176 11.54 6.06 -25.78
N ILE A 177 11.36 6.58 -24.57
CA ILE A 177 11.02 5.84 -23.35
C ILE A 177 9.60 6.22 -22.92
N ALA A 178 8.66 5.27 -22.93
CA ALA A 178 7.26 5.46 -22.54
C ALA A 178 6.99 4.97 -21.11
N ARG A 179 7.54 5.65 -20.10
CA ARG A 179 7.39 5.28 -18.67
C ARG A 179 6.34 6.11 -17.94
N TRP A 180 6.00 7.29 -18.48
CA TRP A 180 5.17 8.26 -17.78
C TRP A 180 3.84 8.50 -18.46
N VAL A 181 2.84 8.78 -17.63
CA VAL A 181 1.54 9.31 -18.04
C VAL A 181 1.41 10.69 -17.41
N TYR A 182 1.18 11.71 -18.24
CA TYR A 182 0.97 13.07 -17.76
C TYR A 182 -0.52 13.31 -17.53
N TRP A 183 -0.86 13.69 -16.31
CA TRP A 183 -2.22 14.07 -15.95
C TRP A 183 -2.22 15.36 -15.15
N GLY A 184 -2.89 16.41 -15.67
CA GLY A 184 -2.94 17.72 -15.00
C GLY A 184 -1.57 18.35 -14.73
N GLY A 185 -0.57 18.09 -15.58
CA GLY A 185 0.80 18.57 -15.39
C GLY A 185 1.64 17.78 -14.37
N LEU A 186 1.13 16.63 -13.89
CA LEU A 186 1.86 15.70 -13.04
C LEU A 186 2.34 14.52 -13.87
N ALA A 187 3.63 14.24 -13.82
CA ALA A 187 4.21 13.01 -14.38
C ALA A 187 3.99 11.86 -13.40
N MET A 188 3.22 10.88 -13.80
CA MET A 188 2.98 9.66 -13.02
C MET A 188 3.67 8.49 -13.71
N GLN A 189 4.35 7.65 -12.93
CA GLN A 189 4.97 6.42 -13.38
C GLN A 189 4.09 5.23 -12.95
N PRO A 190 3.25 4.66 -13.84
CA PRO A 190 2.35 3.57 -13.49
C PRO A 190 3.06 2.32 -12.98
N SER A 191 4.25 2.01 -13.50
CA SER A 191 5.04 0.87 -13.05
C SER A 191 5.38 0.95 -11.56
N LEU A 192 5.75 2.13 -11.05
CA LEU A 192 6.08 2.34 -9.64
C LEU A 192 4.85 2.32 -8.72
N ILE A 193 3.65 2.54 -9.28
CA ILE A 193 2.37 2.42 -8.55
C ILE A 193 1.90 0.96 -8.51
N LEU A 194 1.93 0.27 -9.65
CA LEU A 194 1.22 -1.00 -9.83
C LEU A 194 2.07 -2.23 -9.51
N LEU A 195 3.35 -2.26 -9.95
CA LEU A 195 4.23 -3.42 -9.75
C LEU A 195 4.42 -3.81 -8.28
N PRO A 196 4.62 -2.88 -7.33
CA PRO A 196 4.70 -3.21 -5.91
C PRO A 196 3.49 -3.99 -5.43
N THR A 197 2.29 -3.52 -5.80
CA THR A 197 1.03 -4.16 -5.41
C THR A 197 0.88 -5.55 -6.05
N MET A 198 1.18 -5.67 -7.36
CA MET A 198 1.11 -6.94 -8.10
C MET A 198 2.04 -8.00 -7.52
N LEU A 199 3.30 -7.65 -7.24
CA LEU A 199 4.30 -8.59 -6.71
C LEU A 199 3.95 -9.06 -5.30
N VAL A 200 3.49 -8.16 -4.42
CA VAL A 200 3.08 -8.54 -3.08
C VAL A 200 1.79 -9.38 -3.12
N ALA A 201 0.84 -9.10 -4.01
CA ALA A 201 -0.34 -9.92 -4.22
C ALA A 201 0.03 -11.31 -4.78
N PHE A 202 0.94 -11.38 -5.75
CA PHE A 202 1.45 -12.64 -6.32
C PHE A 202 2.10 -13.55 -5.27
N SER A 203 2.82 -12.98 -4.30
CA SER A 203 3.39 -13.77 -3.20
C SER A 203 2.35 -14.51 -2.36
N ARG A 204 1.11 -14.01 -2.34
CA ARG A 204 -0.03 -14.58 -1.61
C ARG A 204 -0.80 -15.60 -2.42
N PHE A 205 -1.07 -15.31 -3.71
CA PHE A 205 -1.87 -16.13 -4.61
C PHE A 205 -1.05 -16.44 -5.86
N ARG A 206 -0.51 -17.67 -5.94
CA ARG A 206 0.31 -18.15 -7.03
C ARG A 206 -0.53 -19.10 -7.90
N ASN A 207 -1.10 -18.55 -8.95
CA ASN A 207 -1.96 -19.28 -9.89
C ASN A 207 -1.67 -18.82 -11.33
N VAL A 208 -2.34 -19.42 -12.31
CA VAL A 208 -2.14 -19.11 -13.73
C VAL A 208 -2.45 -17.64 -14.04
N PRO A 209 -3.62 -17.05 -13.65
CA PRO A 209 -3.90 -15.63 -13.92
C PRO A 209 -2.86 -14.69 -13.34
N ALA A 210 -2.44 -14.92 -12.09
CA ALA A 210 -1.42 -14.09 -11.45
C ALA A 210 -0.06 -14.22 -12.15
N THR A 211 0.32 -15.43 -12.62
CA THR A 211 1.55 -15.65 -13.38
C THR A 211 1.50 -14.92 -14.72
N VAL A 212 0.38 -15.03 -15.45
CA VAL A 212 0.17 -14.31 -16.72
C VAL A 212 0.28 -12.80 -16.50
N SER A 213 -0.29 -12.27 -15.40
CA SER A 213 -0.19 -10.85 -15.06
C SER A 213 1.26 -10.40 -14.83
N ILE A 214 2.07 -11.19 -14.13
CA ILE A 214 3.48 -10.86 -13.88
C ILE A 214 4.30 -10.98 -15.19
N VAL A 215 4.05 -12.00 -16.02
CA VAL A 215 4.71 -12.13 -17.33
C VAL A 215 4.36 -10.94 -18.23
N ALA A 216 3.09 -10.55 -18.30
CA ALA A 216 2.66 -9.38 -19.05
C ALA A 216 3.30 -8.08 -18.51
N ALA A 217 3.42 -7.93 -17.20
CA ALA A 217 4.15 -6.82 -16.58
C ALA A 217 5.64 -6.83 -16.96
N ALA A 218 6.29 -8.00 -16.97
CA ALA A 218 7.68 -8.14 -17.42
C ALA A 218 7.84 -7.72 -18.89
N VAL A 219 6.94 -8.16 -19.77
CA VAL A 219 6.92 -7.70 -21.18
C VAL A 219 6.76 -6.19 -21.27
N ALA A 220 5.84 -5.60 -20.49
CA ALA A 220 5.67 -4.15 -20.45
C ALA A 220 6.97 -3.42 -20.04
N MET A 221 7.71 -3.92 -19.04
CA MET A 221 9.00 -3.34 -18.64
C MET A 221 10.07 -3.43 -19.72
N ALA A 222 10.11 -4.52 -20.49
CA ALA A 222 11.01 -4.64 -21.63
C ALA A 222 10.66 -3.65 -22.76
N LEU A 223 9.37 -3.41 -23.00
CA LEU A 223 8.88 -2.45 -24.01
C LEU A 223 9.14 -1.01 -23.58
N GLN A 224 9.02 -0.70 -22.29
CA GLN A 224 9.26 0.64 -21.70
C GLN A 224 10.75 0.95 -21.46
N PRO A 225 11.69 0.11 -21.79
CA PRO A 225 13.05 -0.11 -21.26
C PRO A 225 13.24 0.40 -19.80
N ASP A 226 12.33 -0.02 -18.91
CA ASP A 226 12.38 0.36 -17.49
C ASP A 226 13.25 -0.63 -16.69
N ARG A 227 14.57 -0.38 -16.71
CA ARG A 227 15.57 -1.23 -16.07
C ARG A 227 15.34 -1.39 -14.57
N ALA A 228 14.99 -0.32 -13.87
CA ALA A 228 14.77 -0.36 -12.43
C ALA A 228 13.57 -1.24 -12.06
N MET A 229 12.46 -1.12 -12.78
CA MET A 229 11.27 -1.91 -12.52
C MET A 229 11.43 -3.37 -12.98
N ALA A 230 12.16 -3.62 -14.07
CA ALA A 230 12.55 -4.98 -14.47
C ALA A 230 13.46 -5.64 -13.42
N ALA A 231 14.43 -4.90 -12.86
CA ALA A 231 15.27 -5.38 -11.75
C ALA A 231 14.44 -5.67 -10.48
N MET A 232 13.44 -4.83 -10.17
CA MET A 232 12.51 -5.05 -9.05
C MET A 232 11.77 -6.39 -9.19
N LEU A 233 11.27 -6.71 -10.40
CA LEU A 233 10.66 -8.01 -10.69
C LEU A 233 11.63 -9.16 -10.41
N VAL A 234 12.85 -9.09 -10.93
CA VAL A 234 13.88 -10.13 -10.75
C VAL A 234 14.23 -10.30 -9.26
N ILE A 235 14.53 -9.22 -8.54
CA ILE A 235 14.92 -9.26 -7.12
C ILE A 235 13.79 -9.87 -6.27
N CYS A 236 12.56 -9.42 -6.46
CA CYS A 236 11.42 -9.91 -5.70
C CYS A 236 11.14 -11.39 -5.99
N LEU A 237 11.11 -11.79 -7.27
CA LEU A 237 10.82 -13.16 -7.66
C LEU A 237 11.96 -14.12 -7.28
N THR A 238 13.21 -13.66 -7.32
CA THR A 238 14.37 -14.45 -6.80
C THR A 238 14.21 -14.69 -5.31
N ALA A 239 13.87 -13.66 -4.53
CA ALA A 239 13.63 -13.82 -3.10
C ALA A 239 12.48 -14.81 -2.82
N LEU A 240 11.41 -14.79 -3.62
CA LEU A 240 10.31 -15.75 -3.51
C LEU A 240 10.71 -17.16 -3.95
N ALA A 241 11.55 -17.30 -4.99
CA ALA A 241 12.05 -18.60 -5.46
C ALA A 241 12.95 -19.27 -4.42
N VAL A 242 13.83 -18.50 -3.75
CA VAL A 242 14.68 -19.00 -2.67
C VAL A 242 13.84 -19.50 -1.50
N MET A 243 12.75 -18.81 -1.17
CA MET A 243 11.90 -19.20 -0.06
C MET A 243 11.02 -20.42 -0.36
N ARG A 244 10.45 -20.45 -1.55
CA ARG A 244 9.41 -21.41 -1.91
C ARG A 244 9.33 -21.53 -3.44
N PRO A 245 10.23 -22.31 -4.05
CA PRO A 245 10.21 -22.50 -5.50
C PRO A 245 8.95 -23.27 -5.91
N ASP A 246 8.25 -22.75 -6.90
CA ASP A 246 7.15 -23.41 -7.58
C ASP A 246 7.14 -22.99 -9.06
N ARG A 247 6.38 -23.73 -9.88
CA ARG A 247 6.32 -23.48 -11.34
C ARG A 247 5.92 -22.03 -11.67
N HIS A 248 5.03 -21.42 -10.89
CA HIS A 248 4.53 -20.07 -11.12
C HIS A 248 5.63 -19.03 -10.87
N VAL A 249 6.35 -19.16 -9.76
CA VAL A 249 7.48 -18.30 -9.44
C VAL A 249 8.62 -18.46 -10.43
N CYS A 250 8.97 -19.72 -10.81
CA CYS A 250 10.04 -19.98 -11.77
C CYS A 250 9.71 -19.42 -13.16
N THR A 251 8.47 -19.59 -13.63
CA THR A 251 8.04 -19.03 -14.92
C THR A 251 8.06 -17.51 -14.91
N ALA A 252 7.52 -16.88 -13.85
CA ALA A 252 7.53 -15.44 -13.69
C ALA A 252 8.97 -14.88 -13.61
N LEU A 253 9.85 -15.57 -12.87
CA LEU A 253 11.27 -15.19 -12.74
C LEU A 253 12.01 -15.29 -14.07
N ALA A 254 11.82 -16.37 -14.82
CA ALA A 254 12.45 -16.54 -16.14
C ALA A 254 12.03 -15.43 -17.12
N ALA A 255 10.72 -15.10 -17.17
CA ALA A 255 10.21 -14.00 -17.99
C ALA A 255 10.77 -12.63 -17.52
N SER A 256 10.87 -12.41 -16.22
CA SER A 256 11.40 -11.17 -15.65
C SER A 256 12.92 -11.04 -15.89
N ALA A 257 13.67 -12.13 -15.81
CA ALA A 257 15.09 -12.15 -16.13
C ALA A 257 15.34 -11.85 -17.62
N ALA A 258 14.55 -12.43 -18.52
CA ALA A 258 14.59 -12.11 -19.95
C ALA A 258 14.23 -10.63 -20.21
N SER A 259 13.20 -10.11 -19.54
CA SER A 259 12.83 -8.71 -19.60
C SER A 259 13.97 -7.80 -19.13
N PHE A 260 14.57 -8.08 -17.97
CA PHE A 260 15.69 -7.32 -17.45
C PHE A 260 16.88 -7.34 -18.41
N ALA A 261 17.26 -8.51 -18.94
CA ALA A 261 18.30 -8.64 -19.95
C ALA A 261 18.00 -7.78 -21.19
N ALA A 262 16.75 -7.77 -21.67
CA ALA A 262 16.34 -6.93 -22.80
C ALA A 262 16.49 -5.43 -22.48
N THR A 263 16.24 -5.00 -21.25
CA THR A 263 16.44 -3.58 -20.85
C THR A 263 17.90 -3.16 -20.80
N LEU A 264 18.83 -4.11 -20.62
CA LEU A 264 20.28 -3.81 -20.61
C LEU A 264 20.84 -3.48 -21.99
N ILE A 265 20.19 -3.98 -23.07
CA ILE A 265 20.60 -3.73 -24.45
C ILE A 265 20.31 -2.31 -24.88
N ARG A 266 19.30 -1.66 -24.28
CA ARG A 266 18.90 -0.28 -24.58
C ARG A 266 19.58 0.69 -23.63
N ALA A 267 20.11 1.81 -24.17
CA ALA A 267 20.73 2.84 -23.35
C ALA A 267 19.66 3.59 -22.54
N ASP A 268 19.79 3.60 -21.22
CA ASP A 268 19.01 4.45 -20.31
C ASP A 268 19.89 5.66 -19.92
N ARG A 269 19.76 6.75 -20.67
CA ARG A 269 20.60 7.94 -20.54
C ARG A 269 19.84 9.16 -20.01
N LEU A 270 18.74 8.94 -19.30
CA LEU A 270 17.99 10.05 -18.73
C LEU A 270 18.85 10.81 -17.71
N PRO A 271 18.96 12.14 -17.83
CA PRO A 271 19.69 12.95 -16.86
C PRO A 271 18.96 12.90 -15.50
N ALA A 272 19.75 13.04 -14.42
CA ALA A 272 19.19 13.12 -13.06
C ALA A 272 18.33 14.39 -12.92
N VAL A 273 17.14 14.23 -12.36
CA VAL A 273 16.19 15.31 -12.10
C VAL A 273 16.34 15.77 -10.65
N PRO A 274 16.58 17.08 -10.38
CA PRO A 274 16.69 17.59 -9.02
C PRO A 274 15.45 17.25 -8.18
N TYR A 275 15.67 16.90 -6.92
CA TYR A 275 14.63 16.49 -5.94
C TYR A 275 13.89 15.19 -6.27
N VAL A 276 14.21 14.53 -7.39
CA VAL A 276 13.66 13.24 -7.80
C VAL A 276 14.71 12.16 -7.65
N ASP A 277 15.84 12.35 -8.36
CA ASP A 277 16.91 11.37 -8.46
C ASP A 277 18.09 11.78 -7.57
N GLN A 278 18.91 10.80 -7.18
CA GLN A 278 20.16 10.99 -6.43
C GLN A 278 20.00 11.73 -5.08
N ILE A 279 18.79 11.75 -4.50
CA ILE A 279 18.52 12.47 -3.24
C ILE A 279 19.34 11.89 -2.08
N LEU A 280 19.61 10.58 -2.13
CA LEU A 280 20.43 9.93 -1.13
C LEU A 280 21.83 10.59 -1.00
N TYR A 281 22.39 11.08 -2.10
CA TYR A 281 23.69 11.75 -2.14
C TYR A 281 23.54 13.25 -1.89
N SER A 282 22.69 13.94 -2.67
CA SER A 282 22.52 15.39 -2.57
C SER A 282 22.02 15.87 -1.21
N SER A 283 21.35 15.01 -0.44
CA SER A 283 20.95 15.35 0.92
C SER A 283 22.13 15.42 1.89
N PHE A 284 23.16 14.59 1.71
CA PHE A 284 24.41 14.66 2.49
C PHE A 284 25.27 15.86 2.08
N ASP A 285 25.25 16.23 0.79
CA ASP A 285 25.94 17.42 0.31
C ASP A 285 25.35 18.69 0.92
N LEU A 286 24.03 18.70 1.21
CA LEU A 286 23.37 19.82 1.87
C LEU A 286 23.75 19.88 3.36
N HIS A 287 23.54 18.79 4.10
CA HIS A 287 23.87 18.68 5.53
C HIS A 287 23.76 17.24 6.01
N ALA A 288 24.65 16.79 6.90
CA ALA A 288 24.65 15.43 7.42
C ALA A 288 23.31 15.02 8.06
N VAL A 289 22.64 15.93 8.79
CA VAL A 289 21.33 15.65 9.40
C VAL A 289 20.24 15.43 8.33
N ALA A 290 20.29 16.18 7.22
CA ALA A 290 19.39 16.02 6.10
C ALA A 290 19.59 14.64 5.43
N GLY A 291 20.84 14.25 5.21
CA GLY A 291 21.21 12.93 4.69
C GLY A 291 20.73 11.80 5.61
N LEU A 292 20.94 11.91 6.93
CA LEU A 292 20.46 10.93 7.91
C LEU A 292 18.91 10.87 7.94
N ALA A 293 18.21 11.99 7.79
CA ALA A 293 16.75 12.02 7.73
C ALA A 293 16.22 11.30 6.48
N VAL A 294 16.82 11.54 5.32
CA VAL A 294 16.50 10.85 4.05
C VAL A 294 16.78 9.35 4.17
N LEU A 295 17.96 8.97 4.67
CA LEU A 295 18.33 7.57 4.88
C LEU A 295 17.37 6.89 5.88
N GLY A 296 17.03 7.57 6.98
CA GLY A 296 16.04 7.10 7.96
C GLY A 296 14.67 6.88 7.32
N GLY A 297 14.22 7.82 6.47
CA GLY A 297 12.99 7.70 5.71
C GLY A 297 12.98 6.47 4.78
N LEU A 298 14.07 6.22 4.06
CA LEU A 298 14.22 5.03 3.21
C LEU A 298 14.23 3.73 4.04
N MET A 299 14.90 3.71 5.18
CA MET A 299 14.92 2.54 6.07
C MET A 299 13.52 2.22 6.63
N LEU A 300 12.71 3.24 6.91
CA LEU A 300 11.32 3.03 7.36
C LEU A 300 10.49 2.23 6.35
N LEU A 301 10.76 2.30 5.05
CA LEU A 301 10.00 1.58 4.03
C LEU A 301 10.14 0.05 4.16
N VAL A 302 11.24 -0.44 4.69
CA VAL A 302 11.49 -1.89 4.85
C VAL A 302 11.16 -2.40 6.27
N VAL A 303 10.93 -1.53 7.24
CA VAL A 303 10.59 -1.89 8.64
C VAL A 303 9.42 -2.87 8.73
N PRO A 304 8.28 -2.68 8.03
CA PRO A 304 7.16 -3.62 8.11
C PRO A 304 7.53 -5.05 7.70
N SER A 305 8.44 -5.19 6.72
CA SER A 305 8.99 -6.48 6.29
C SER A 305 9.80 -7.16 7.37
N VAL A 306 10.76 -6.44 7.95
CA VAL A 306 11.66 -7.00 8.96
C VAL A 306 10.90 -7.47 10.19
N ILE A 307 9.92 -6.66 10.64
CA ILE A 307 9.10 -6.99 11.80
C ILE A 307 8.15 -8.15 11.47
N GLY A 308 7.51 -8.12 10.31
CA GLY A 308 6.57 -9.17 9.87
C GLY A 308 7.26 -10.51 9.66
N TRP A 309 8.46 -10.53 9.07
CA TRP A 309 9.28 -11.73 8.92
C TRP A 309 9.54 -12.45 10.23
N ARG A 310 9.86 -11.71 11.28
CA ARG A 310 10.18 -12.29 12.61
C ARG A 310 8.96 -12.85 13.33
N ARG A 311 7.75 -12.33 13.06
CA ARG A 311 6.55 -12.60 13.86
C ARG A 311 5.53 -13.52 13.20
N ALA A 312 5.48 -13.61 11.87
CA ALA A 312 4.42 -14.28 11.14
C ALA A 312 4.98 -15.37 10.21
N ALA A 313 5.25 -16.56 10.75
CA ALA A 313 5.85 -17.67 10.00
C ALA A 313 5.06 -18.04 8.73
N GLU A 314 3.73 -18.09 8.81
CA GLU A 314 2.85 -18.44 7.68
C GLU A 314 2.81 -17.38 6.58
N SER A 315 3.02 -16.11 6.93
CA SER A 315 2.94 -14.97 6.00
C SER A 315 4.30 -14.45 5.55
N ARG A 316 5.39 -15.15 5.86
CA ARG A 316 6.76 -14.70 5.54
C ARG A 316 6.97 -14.33 4.09
N ALA A 317 6.39 -15.07 3.15
CA ALA A 317 6.51 -14.79 1.72
C ALA A 317 5.98 -13.41 1.35
N ILE A 318 4.87 -12.97 1.98
CA ILE A 318 4.27 -11.65 1.74
C ILE A 318 5.20 -10.55 2.22
N TYR A 319 5.79 -10.71 3.41
CA TYR A 319 6.71 -9.73 3.98
C TYR A 319 8.02 -9.65 3.21
N VAL A 320 8.53 -10.81 2.73
CA VAL A 320 9.72 -10.84 1.87
C VAL A 320 9.46 -10.15 0.54
N ALA A 321 8.33 -10.43 -0.11
CA ALA A 321 7.97 -9.75 -1.34
C ALA A 321 7.86 -8.24 -1.13
N PHE A 322 7.18 -7.80 -0.07
CA PHE A 322 7.05 -6.39 0.27
C PHE A 322 8.43 -5.73 0.50
N GLY A 323 9.30 -6.38 1.29
CA GLY A 323 10.65 -5.87 1.55
C GLY A 323 11.53 -5.86 0.31
N ALA A 324 11.50 -6.92 -0.50
CA ALA A 324 12.29 -7.03 -1.71
C ALA A 324 11.92 -5.96 -2.75
N VAL A 325 10.63 -5.65 -2.89
CA VAL A 325 10.13 -4.60 -3.78
C VAL A 325 10.66 -3.23 -3.39
N TRP A 326 10.50 -2.84 -2.12
CA TRP A 326 10.93 -1.51 -1.67
C TRP A 326 12.45 -1.42 -1.52
N PHE A 327 13.12 -2.51 -1.17
CA PHE A 327 14.57 -2.59 -1.23
C PHE A 327 15.10 -2.41 -2.66
N ALA A 328 14.47 -3.06 -3.66
CA ALA A 328 14.84 -2.91 -5.07
C ALA A 328 14.66 -1.46 -5.56
N ALA A 329 13.58 -0.77 -5.14
CA ALA A 329 13.37 0.64 -5.46
C ALA A 329 14.46 1.54 -4.84
N ILE A 330 14.84 1.29 -3.58
CA ILE A 330 15.92 2.00 -2.89
C ILE A 330 17.25 1.73 -3.59
N LEU A 331 17.52 0.47 -3.94
CA LEU A 331 18.75 0.06 -4.62
C LEU A 331 18.86 0.71 -6.00
N ALA A 332 17.78 0.76 -6.78
CA ALA A 332 17.74 1.44 -8.06
C ALA A 332 18.07 2.93 -7.92
N ALA A 333 17.51 3.62 -6.93
CA ALA A 333 17.78 5.02 -6.65
C ALA A 333 19.23 5.27 -6.17
N ALA A 334 19.85 4.28 -5.50
CA ALA A 334 21.24 4.36 -5.07
C ALA A 334 22.24 4.08 -6.20
N LEU A 335 21.87 3.28 -7.21
CA LEU A 335 22.78 2.86 -8.27
C LEU A 335 22.66 3.66 -9.55
N GLY A 336 21.59 4.46 -9.72
CA GLY A 336 21.34 5.19 -10.96
C GLY A 336 20.46 6.40 -10.81
N ASN A 337 20.10 6.99 -11.95
CA ASN A 337 19.18 8.11 -12.03
C ASN A 337 17.72 7.61 -12.00
N TYR A 338 17.31 7.10 -10.86
CA TYR A 338 15.95 6.63 -10.62
C TYR A 338 15.33 7.37 -9.44
N PRO A 339 14.00 7.58 -9.47
CA PRO A 339 13.32 8.30 -8.40
C PRO A 339 13.60 7.68 -7.03
N THR A 340 14.03 8.51 -6.09
CA THR A 340 14.25 8.09 -4.71
C THR A 340 12.88 7.87 -4.05
N PRO A 341 12.53 6.61 -3.69
CA PRO A 341 11.16 6.28 -3.35
C PRO A 341 10.67 7.00 -2.10
N VAL A 342 9.48 7.59 -2.18
CA VAL A 342 8.73 8.21 -1.06
C VAL A 342 9.35 9.49 -0.49
N VAL A 343 10.68 9.54 -0.26
CA VAL A 343 11.35 10.71 0.33
C VAL A 343 11.69 11.79 -0.71
N GLY A 344 11.76 11.42 -2.00
CA GLY A 344 11.93 12.35 -3.11
C GLY A 344 10.62 12.93 -3.61
N TYR A 345 10.72 13.88 -4.56
CA TYR A 345 9.55 14.36 -5.28
C TYR A 345 9.01 13.26 -6.20
N GLY A 346 7.76 12.89 -6.00
CA GLY A 346 7.06 11.95 -6.88
C GLY A 346 5.98 11.16 -6.18
N GLY A 347 4.71 11.44 -6.53
CA GLY A 347 3.54 10.80 -5.93
C GLY A 347 3.42 9.31 -6.22
N SER A 348 4.04 8.81 -7.30
CA SER A 348 3.88 7.42 -7.74
C SER A 348 4.36 6.40 -6.70
N ALA A 349 5.55 6.61 -6.13
CA ALA A 349 6.09 5.73 -5.09
C ALA A 349 5.25 5.77 -3.80
N ILE A 350 4.74 6.94 -3.42
CA ILE A 350 3.89 7.13 -2.23
C ILE A 350 2.58 6.35 -2.38
N ILE A 351 1.91 6.50 -3.54
CA ILE A 351 0.67 5.77 -3.84
C ILE A 351 0.94 4.27 -3.96
N GLY A 352 2.01 3.87 -4.65
CA GLY A 352 2.40 2.46 -4.80
C GLY A 352 2.69 1.78 -3.46
N TYR A 353 3.38 2.48 -2.54
CA TYR A 353 3.61 1.97 -1.20
C TYR A 353 2.30 1.77 -0.45
N ALA A 354 1.42 2.79 -0.44
CA ALA A 354 0.12 2.69 0.21
C ALA A 354 -0.71 1.51 -0.33
N LEU A 355 -0.77 1.33 -1.65
CA LEU A 355 -1.50 0.23 -2.28
C LEU A 355 -0.88 -1.14 -1.98
N SER A 356 0.44 -1.25 -1.93
CA SER A 356 1.12 -2.51 -1.61
C SER A 356 0.80 -3.01 -0.19
N LEU A 357 0.41 -2.11 0.74
CA LEU A 357 -0.07 -2.48 2.08
C LEU A 357 -1.38 -3.28 2.05
N LEU A 358 -2.17 -3.24 0.96
CA LEU A 358 -3.41 -4.02 0.83
C LEU A 358 -3.18 -5.53 0.97
N ALA A 359 -2.04 -6.01 0.51
CA ALA A 359 -1.69 -7.43 0.58
C ALA A 359 -1.19 -7.86 1.97
N LEU A 360 -0.74 -6.93 2.83
CA LEU A 360 -0.28 -7.25 4.18
C LEU A 360 -1.45 -7.67 5.07
N PRO A 361 -1.27 -8.62 6.02
CA PRO A 361 -2.28 -9.01 6.99
C PRO A 361 -2.76 -7.82 7.84
N LYS A 362 -4.04 -7.79 8.16
CA LYS A 362 -4.61 -6.75 9.05
C LYS A 362 -4.28 -6.97 10.51
N PHE A 363 -4.33 -8.23 10.93
CA PHE A 363 -4.18 -8.68 12.31
C PHE A 363 -3.43 -10.01 12.34
N SER A 364 -2.57 -10.18 13.31
CA SER A 364 -2.09 -11.49 13.71
C SER A 364 -3.09 -12.09 14.72
N SER A 365 -4.29 -12.44 14.22
CA SER A 365 -5.38 -12.96 15.08
C SER A 365 -5.31 -14.47 15.32
N ALA A 366 -4.31 -15.15 14.79
CA ALA A 366 -4.23 -16.62 14.91
C ALA A 366 -4.06 -17.14 16.34
N ASN A 367 -3.62 -16.33 17.30
CA ASN A 367 -3.43 -16.79 18.68
C ASN A 367 -4.55 -16.39 19.65
N ALA A 368 -5.54 -15.60 19.25
CA ALA A 368 -6.66 -15.26 20.14
C ALA A 368 -7.73 -16.36 20.21
N LEU A 369 -7.83 -17.22 19.17
CA LEU A 369 -8.75 -18.37 19.20
C LEU A 369 -8.14 -19.64 19.83
N ALA A 370 -6.81 -19.74 19.88
CA ALA A 370 -6.14 -20.90 20.48
C ALA A 370 -6.01 -20.83 22.00
N THR A 371 -6.28 -19.67 22.62
CA THR A 371 -6.22 -19.44 24.06
C THR A 371 -7.60 -19.17 24.71
N ALA A 372 -8.69 -19.29 23.96
CA ALA A 372 -9.99 -19.41 24.61
C ALA A 372 -10.01 -20.77 25.35
N PRO A 373 -10.12 -20.80 26.70
CA PRO A 373 -10.30 -22.04 27.38
C PRO A 373 -11.56 -22.67 26.78
N LYS A 374 -11.43 -23.90 26.25
CA LYS A 374 -12.60 -24.72 25.96
C LYS A 374 -13.40 -24.76 27.26
N CYS A 375 -14.56 -24.11 27.27
CA CYS A 375 -15.53 -24.28 28.30
C CYS A 375 -15.83 -25.78 28.32
N GLY A 376 -15.32 -26.47 29.33
CA GLY A 376 -15.54 -27.89 29.50
C GLY A 376 -17.04 -28.13 29.49
N ALA A 377 -17.50 -29.03 28.64
CA ALA A 377 -18.81 -29.60 28.74
C ALA A 377 -18.97 -30.13 30.17
N ILE A 378 -19.93 -29.58 30.88
CA ILE A 378 -20.43 -30.14 32.10
C ILE A 378 -21.34 -31.32 31.64
N ASP A 379 -20.70 -32.41 31.31
CA ASP A 379 -21.36 -33.71 31.24
C ASP A 379 -20.83 -34.52 32.42
N ASP A 380 -21.75 -35.20 33.09
CA ASP A 380 -21.65 -36.08 34.24
C ASP A 380 -21.90 -35.42 35.60
N MET A 381 -23.19 -35.11 35.82
CA MET A 381 -23.81 -35.17 37.12
C MET A 381 -24.35 -36.59 37.31
N PRO A 382 -23.90 -37.37 38.32
CA PRO A 382 -24.51 -38.68 38.59
C PRO A 382 -25.94 -38.45 39.07
N THR A 383 -26.90 -39.07 38.39
CA THR A 383 -28.27 -39.18 38.84
C THR A 383 -28.30 -40.13 40.04
N ASP A 384 -28.39 -39.56 41.22
CA ASP A 384 -28.70 -40.35 42.45
C ASP A 384 -30.02 -41.03 42.30
N GLY A 385 -29.98 -42.32 42.54
CA GLY A 385 -31.13 -43.20 42.52
C GLY A 385 -32.11 -42.94 43.70
N PRO A 386 -33.34 -43.53 43.66
CA PRO A 386 -34.42 -43.20 44.58
C PRO A 386 -34.17 -43.75 45.99
N LEU A 387 -34.26 -42.84 46.96
CA LEU A 387 -34.32 -43.17 48.38
C LEU A 387 -35.61 -44.02 48.67
N SER A 388 -35.44 -45.31 48.91
CA SER A 388 -36.49 -46.19 49.52
C SER A 388 -36.51 -45.93 51.01
N VAL A 389 -37.55 -45.23 51.49
CA VAL A 389 -37.88 -45.16 52.91
C VAL A 389 -38.54 -46.48 53.33
N ALA A 390 -37.84 -47.26 54.12
CA ALA A 390 -38.46 -48.40 54.86
C ALA A 390 -38.91 -47.88 56.21
N LEU A 391 -40.26 -47.97 56.45
CA LEU A 391 -40.88 -47.86 57.76
C LEU A 391 -40.79 -49.22 58.49
N ALA A 392 -40.20 -49.20 59.63
CA ALA A 392 -40.52 -50.07 60.76
C ALA A 392 -40.00 -49.43 62.05
#